data_91fca04644c40ce54ce77be1e3dfb042
#
_entry.id   91fca04644c40ce54ce77be1e3dfb042
#
_cell.length_a   1.000
_cell.length_b   1.000
_cell.length_c   1.000
_cell.angle_alpha   90.00
_cell.angle_beta   90.00
_cell.angle_gamma   90.00
#
_symmetry.space_group_name_H-M   'P 1'
#
loop_
_entity.id
_entity.type
_entity.pdbx_description
1 polymer ?
#
loop_
_entity_poly.entity_id
_entity_poly.type
_entity_poly.pdbx_seq_one_letter_code
_entity_poly.pdbx_strand_id
1 'polypeptide(L)'
;MTLDDPAYVERQYASEHGLAARKSFYDEVEGDDARQIALQAVREARPRAVVEVGCGEGELAARIHEELGVRVVAIDQSARMVELAVARGVDARVGDVQALHFEDASFDVAVAAWVLFHVRDLTRGLGELERVLRPGGRLVAVTNDADHLFEMFEHASALEQRYELPFGGENGADLLGRHFARVERRAASGTVTVRDATAIRAYLRSAERFAPFAEGVPELDGPLVVRRRQAVFVAEKAS
;
A
#
# COMPACT_ATOMS: atom_id res chain seq x y z
N MET A 1 11.73 9.20 14.03
CA MET A 1 11.88 8.36 12.82
C MET A 1 10.57 8.44 12.08
N THR A 2 10.58 8.85 10.82
CA THR A 2 9.40 9.03 9.98
C THR A 2 9.24 7.83 9.03
N LEU A 3 8.02 7.60 8.51
CA LEU A 3 7.73 6.46 7.61
C LEU A 3 8.46 6.54 6.27
N ASP A 4 8.86 7.73 5.88
CA ASP A 4 9.55 8.08 4.65
C ASP A 4 11.08 8.16 4.81
N ASP A 5 11.63 7.78 6.00
CA ASP A 5 13.07 7.65 6.22
C ASP A 5 13.60 6.44 5.42
N PRO A 6 14.51 6.63 4.44
CA PRO A 6 15.00 5.54 3.60
C PRO A 6 15.62 4.40 4.39
N ALA A 7 16.37 4.70 5.47
CA ALA A 7 17.00 3.67 6.30
C ALA A 7 15.95 2.87 7.10
N TYR A 8 14.84 3.49 7.49
CA TYR A 8 13.70 2.80 8.09
C TYR A 8 13.04 1.86 7.08
N VAL A 9 12.73 2.36 5.88
CA VAL A 9 12.09 1.57 4.80
C VAL A 9 12.98 0.38 4.43
N GLU A 10 14.28 0.58 4.24
CA GLU A 10 15.24 -0.49 3.94
C GLU A 10 15.21 -1.59 5.00
N ARG A 11 15.31 -1.26 6.29
CA ARG A 11 15.26 -2.25 7.38
C ARG A 11 13.91 -2.96 7.45
N GLN A 12 12.82 -2.20 7.27
CA GLN A 12 11.45 -2.72 7.37
C GLN A 12 11.13 -3.78 6.31
N TYR A 13 11.74 -3.67 5.13
CA TYR A 13 11.52 -4.55 3.98
C TYR A 13 12.75 -5.37 3.58
N ALA A 14 13.76 -5.45 4.45
CA ALA A 14 14.93 -6.30 4.27
C ALA A 14 14.59 -7.81 4.28
N SER A 15 13.44 -8.17 4.87
CA SER A 15 12.95 -9.56 4.88
C SER A 15 11.43 -9.61 4.76
N GLU A 16 10.90 -10.77 4.35
CA GLU A 16 9.47 -11.05 4.26
C GLU A 16 8.75 -11.22 5.62
N HIS A 17 9.47 -11.44 6.72
CA HIS A 17 8.88 -11.76 8.03
C HIS A 17 7.88 -10.72 8.54
N GLY A 18 8.23 -9.43 8.44
CA GLY A 18 7.33 -8.35 8.85
C GLY A 18 6.07 -8.27 7.99
N LEU A 19 6.19 -8.52 6.69
CA LEU A 19 5.06 -8.53 5.77
C LEU A 19 4.15 -9.73 6.03
N ALA A 20 4.71 -10.93 6.26
CA ALA A 20 3.97 -12.13 6.58
C ALA A 20 3.17 -11.98 7.89
N ALA A 21 3.79 -11.43 8.95
CA ALA A 21 3.11 -11.18 10.22
C ALA A 21 1.95 -10.17 10.08
N ARG A 22 2.11 -9.15 9.24
CA ARG A 22 1.00 -8.23 8.93
C ARG A 22 -0.11 -8.91 8.14
N LYS A 23 0.23 -9.78 7.17
CA LYS A 23 -0.78 -10.54 6.40
C LYS A 23 -1.59 -11.47 7.29
N SER A 24 -0.96 -12.21 8.21
CA SER A 24 -1.67 -13.13 9.11
C SER A 24 -2.61 -12.44 10.09
N PHE A 25 -2.39 -11.16 10.40
CA PHE A 25 -3.32 -10.36 11.20
C PHE A 25 -4.70 -10.25 10.55
N TYR A 26 -4.76 -10.37 9.21
CA TYR A 26 -6.00 -10.23 8.43
C TYR A 26 -6.63 -11.57 8.04
N ASP A 27 -6.44 -12.64 8.82
CA ASP A 27 -6.99 -13.97 8.49
C ASP A 27 -8.52 -14.02 8.59
N GLU A 28 -9.12 -13.33 9.58
CA GLU A 28 -10.58 -13.26 9.75
C GLU A 28 -11.10 -11.84 9.41
N VAL A 29 -11.34 -11.60 8.14
CA VAL A 29 -11.74 -10.28 7.62
C VAL A 29 -13.17 -10.30 7.12
N GLU A 30 -13.94 -9.28 7.46
CA GLU A 30 -15.27 -9.02 6.90
C GLU A 30 -15.29 -7.64 6.23
N GLY A 31 -16.17 -7.48 5.21
CA GLY A 31 -16.38 -6.22 4.49
C GLY A 31 -15.54 -6.12 3.22
N ASP A 32 -15.29 -4.87 2.80
CA ASP A 32 -14.65 -4.57 1.51
C ASP A 32 -13.17 -4.98 1.48
N ASP A 33 -12.68 -5.40 0.34
CA ASP A 33 -11.26 -5.63 0.07
C ASP A 33 -10.69 -4.50 -0.81
N ALA A 34 -9.79 -3.69 -0.26
CA ALA A 34 -9.16 -2.59 -0.99
C ALA A 34 -8.36 -3.06 -2.21
N ARG A 35 -7.79 -4.29 -2.18
CA ARG A 35 -7.11 -4.87 -3.35
C ARG A 35 -8.10 -5.19 -4.47
N GLN A 36 -9.29 -5.68 -4.12
CA GLN A 36 -10.36 -5.92 -5.10
C GLN A 36 -10.85 -4.62 -5.72
N ILE A 37 -11.05 -3.57 -4.90
CA ILE A 37 -11.46 -2.25 -5.38
C ILE A 37 -10.38 -1.66 -6.30
N ALA A 38 -9.10 -1.79 -5.94
CA ALA A 38 -7.98 -1.35 -6.77
C ALA A 38 -7.94 -2.11 -8.11
N LEU A 39 -8.05 -3.44 -8.08
CA LEU A 39 -8.09 -4.27 -9.28
C LEU A 39 -9.28 -3.92 -10.19
N GLN A 40 -10.44 -3.65 -9.61
CA GLN A 40 -11.60 -3.20 -10.34
C GLN A 40 -11.36 -1.83 -11.01
N ALA A 41 -10.72 -0.88 -10.31
CA ALA A 41 -10.35 0.42 -10.87
C ALA A 41 -9.36 0.28 -12.04
N VAL A 42 -8.38 -0.64 -11.94
CA VAL A 42 -7.48 -0.98 -13.05
C VAL A 42 -8.27 -1.56 -14.23
N ARG A 43 -9.19 -2.50 -13.98
CA ARG A 43 -10.03 -3.12 -15.03
C ARG A 43 -10.89 -2.10 -15.78
N GLU A 44 -11.47 -1.12 -15.06
CA GLU A 44 -12.29 -0.04 -15.62
C GLU A 44 -11.52 0.86 -16.59
N ALA A 45 -10.21 1.02 -16.40
CA ALA A 45 -9.35 1.75 -17.31
C ALA A 45 -9.06 1.01 -18.62
N ARG A 46 -9.33 -0.31 -18.70
CA ARG A 46 -9.04 -1.17 -19.86
C ARG A 46 -7.59 -1.02 -20.36
N PRO A 47 -6.58 -1.15 -19.48
CA PRO A 47 -5.20 -0.89 -19.83
C PRO A 47 -4.65 -1.95 -20.79
N ARG A 48 -3.56 -1.60 -21.51
CA ARG A 48 -2.67 -2.52 -22.21
C ARG A 48 -1.35 -2.69 -21.49
N ALA A 49 -0.93 -1.64 -20.76
CA ALA A 49 0.31 -1.62 -19.99
C ALA A 49 0.08 -0.98 -18.62
N VAL A 50 0.51 -1.68 -17.58
CA VAL A 50 0.42 -1.26 -16.18
C VAL A 50 1.82 -1.21 -15.57
N VAL A 51 2.11 -0.21 -14.74
CA VAL A 51 3.26 -0.21 -13.84
C VAL A 51 2.75 -0.26 -12.40
N GLU A 52 3.31 -1.15 -11.58
CA GLU A 52 3.11 -1.14 -10.13
C GLU A 52 4.39 -0.67 -9.43
N VAL A 53 4.30 0.33 -8.55
CA VAL A 53 5.41 0.80 -7.72
C VAL A 53 5.22 0.39 -6.27
N GLY A 54 6.31 -0.05 -5.60
CA GLY A 54 6.25 -0.66 -4.28
C GLY A 54 5.53 -2.00 -4.32
N CYS A 55 5.87 -2.84 -5.28
CA CYS A 55 5.13 -4.09 -5.55
C CYS A 55 5.30 -5.15 -4.46
N GLY A 56 6.27 -4.99 -3.53
CA GLY A 56 6.58 -6.03 -2.55
C GLY A 56 6.85 -7.37 -3.22
N GLU A 57 6.21 -8.43 -2.75
CA GLU A 57 6.31 -9.80 -3.31
C GLU A 57 5.58 -9.98 -4.67
N GLY A 58 5.05 -8.91 -5.28
CA GLY A 58 4.42 -8.93 -6.59
C GLY A 58 3.02 -9.57 -6.64
N GLU A 59 2.32 -9.67 -5.50
CA GLU A 59 1.01 -10.34 -5.43
C GLU A 59 -0.05 -9.64 -6.28
N LEU A 60 -0.15 -8.30 -6.19
CA LEU A 60 -1.13 -7.53 -6.94
C LEU A 60 -0.75 -7.44 -8.42
N ALA A 61 0.54 -7.27 -8.74
CA ALA A 61 1.05 -7.28 -10.12
C ALA A 61 0.72 -8.60 -10.83
N ALA A 62 1.02 -9.75 -10.18
CA ALA A 62 0.70 -11.06 -10.72
C ALA A 62 -0.81 -11.20 -11.00
N ARG A 63 -1.63 -10.80 -10.02
CA ARG A 63 -3.07 -10.87 -10.13
C ARG A 63 -3.63 -9.99 -11.24
N ILE A 64 -3.11 -8.75 -11.41
CA ILE A 64 -3.49 -7.87 -12.53
C ILE A 64 -3.15 -8.55 -13.87
N HIS A 65 -1.95 -9.14 -13.98
CA HIS A 65 -1.54 -9.86 -15.19
C HIS A 65 -2.45 -11.06 -15.49
N GLU A 66 -2.69 -11.91 -14.49
CA GLU A 66 -3.48 -13.13 -14.63
C GLU A 66 -4.95 -12.86 -14.98
N GLU A 67 -5.59 -11.88 -14.28
CA GLU A 67 -7.00 -11.61 -14.46
C GLU A 67 -7.32 -10.75 -15.69
N LEU A 68 -6.39 -9.89 -16.13
CA LEU A 68 -6.66 -8.97 -17.23
C LEU A 68 -5.89 -9.31 -18.52
N GLY A 69 -4.91 -10.19 -18.47
CA GLY A 69 -4.08 -10.56 -19.62
C GLY A 69 -3.22 -9.41 -20.15
N VAL A 70 -2.88 -8.42 -19.31
CA VAL A 70 -2.16 -7.21 -19.72
C VAL A 70 -0.69 -7.28 -19.31
N ARG A 71 0.13 -6.46 -19.98
CA ARG A 71 1.53 -6.29 -19.57
C ARG A 71 1.59 -5.55 -18.24
N VAL A 72 2.29 -6.12 -17.25
CA VAL A 72 2.58 -5.51 -15.97
C VAL A 72 4.09 -5.45 -15.76
N VAL A 73 4.61 -4.28 -15.42
CA VAL A 73 5.98 -4.09 -14.93
C VAL A 73 5.90 -3.64 -13.49
N ALA A 74 6.68 -4.25 -12.60
CA ALA A 74 6.65 -3.96 -11.18
C ALA A 74 7.99 -3.38 -10.71
N ILE A 75 7.95 -2.41 -9.79
CA ILE A 75 9.11 -1.73 -9.22
C ILE A 75 9.06 -1.81 -7.71
N ASP A 76 10.18 -2.14 -7.08
CA ASP A 76 10.37 -2.04 -5.63
C ASP A 76 11.80 -1.58 -5.30
N GLN A 77 11.98 -0.88 -4.20
CA GLN A 77 13.32 -0.47 -3.74
C GLN A 77 14.10 -1.65 -3.15
N SER A 78 13.41 -2.62 -2.57
CA SER A 78 14.00 -3.79 -1.96
C SER A 78 14.35 -4.85 -3.01
N ALA A 79 15.65 -5.14 -3.17
CA ALA A 79 16.10 -6.23 -4.02
C ALA A 79 15.48 -7.59 -3.60
N ARG A 80 15.29 -7.79 -2.27
CA ARG A 80 14.65 -8.99 -1.75
C ARG A 80 13.18 -9.12 -2.18
N MET A 81 12.43 -8.03 -2.15
CA MET A 81 11.04 -8.03 -2.64
C MET A 81 10.99 -8.32 -4.15
N VAL A 82 11.88 -7.72 -4.91
CA VAL A 82 12.00 -7.97 -6.35
C VAL A 82 12.29 -9.44 -6.64
N GLU A 83 13.22 -10.08 -5.91
CA GLU A 83 13.49 -11.52 -6.06
C GLU A 83 12.22 -12.36 -5.84
N LEU A 84 11.43 -12.06 -4.82
CA LEU A 84 10.18 -12.78 -4.53
C LEU A 84 9.13 -12.54 -5.61
N ALA A 85 9.01 -11.31 -6.11
CA ALA A 85 8.10 -10.98 -7.21
C ALA A 85 8.49 -11.70 -8.52
N VAL A 86 9.79 -11.75 -8.85
CA VAL A 86 10.31 -12.49 -10.01
C VAL A 86 10.04 -13.99 -9.84
N ALA A 87 10.25 -14.56 -8.65
CA ALA A 87 9.95 -15.96 -8.38
C ALA A 87 8.45 -16.29 -8.54
N ARG A 88 7.57 -15.27 -8.40
CA ARG A 88 6.13 -15.36 -8.69
C ARG A 88 5.78 -15.21 -10.18
N GLY A 89 6.76 -14.93 -11.04
CA GLY A 89 6.57 -14.77 -12.48
C GLY A 89 6.29 -13.32 -12.92
N VAL A 90 6.49 -12.33 -12.05
CA VAL A 90 6.29 -10.90 -12.35
C VAL A 90 7.55 -10.31 -13.02
N ASP A 91 7.40 -9.47 -14.05
CA ASP A 91 8.48 -8.60 -14.57
C ASP A 91 8.77 -7.50 -13.53
N ALA A 92 9.54 -7.84 -12.49
CA ALA A 92 9.87 -6.96 -11.40
C ALA A 92 11.32 -6.48 -11.47
N ARG A 93 11.56 -5.22 -11.07
CA ARG A 93 12.87 -4.56 -11.14
C ARG A 93 13.12 -3.71 -9.90
N VAL A 94 14.36 -3.64 -9.46
CA VAL A 94 14.77 -2.68 -8.41
C VAL A 94 14.69 -1.26 -8.98
N GLY A 95 14.03 -0.36 -8.23
CA GLY A 95 13.91 1.02 -8.64
C GLY A 95 13.20 1.89 -7.59
N ASP A 96 13.28 3.20 -7.79
CA ASP A 96 12.68 4.22 -6.93
C ASP A 96 11.57 4.95 -7.68
N VAL A 97 10.39 5.08 -7.07
CA VAL A 97 9.26 5.84 -7.63
C VAL A 97 9.62 7.31 -7.89
N GLN A 98 10.61 7.85 -7.17
CA GLN A 98 11.10 9.21 -7.35
C GLN A 98 12.01 9.39 -8.58
N ALA A 99 12.37 8.29 -9.27
CA ALA A 99 13.22 8.29 -10.47
C ALA A 99 12.94 7.06 -11.33
N LEU A 100 11.77 7.01 -11.96
CA LEU A 100 11.35 5.88 -12.78
C LEU A 100 12.10 5.86 -14.12
N HIS A 101 12.79 4.75 -14.40
CA HIS A 101 13.54 4.56 -15.66
C HIS A 101 12.62 4.08 -16.80
N PHE A 102 11.56 4.84 -17.06
CA PHE A 102 10.65 4.65 -18.18
C PHE A 102 10.50 5.96 -18.98
N GLU A 103 10.21 5.82 -20.25
CA GLU A 103 9.88 6.97 -21.10
C GLU A 103 8.52 7.57 -20.67
N ASP A 104 8.32 8.86 -21.03
CA ASP A 104 7.05 9.53 -20.82
C ASP A 104 5.91 8.78 -21.52
N ALA A 105 4.72 8.81 -20.94
CA ALA A 105 3.51 8.23 -21.53
C ALA A 105 3.64 6.74 -21.93
N SER A 106 4.36 5.93 -21.13
CA SER A 106 4.60 4.49 -21.38
C SER A 106 3.45 3.60 -20.94
N PHE A 107 2.66 4.03 -19.92
CA PHE A 107 1.66 3.20 -19.28
C PHE A 107 0.26 3.81 -19.35
N ASP A 108 -0.75 2.94 -19.38
CA ASP A 108 -2.16 3.31 -19.31
C ASP A 108 -2.61 3.48 -17.84
N VAL A 109 -2.04 2.66 -16.95
CA VAL A 109 -2.32 2.69 -15.50
C VAL A 109 -1.02 2.56 -14.71
N ALA A 110 -0.90 3.35 -13.65
CA ALA A 110 0.06 3.16 -12.56
C ALA A 110 -0.68 2.68 -11.30
N VAL A 111 -0.09 1.76 -10.54
CA VAL A 111 -0.62 1.27 -9.26
C VAL A 111 0.40 1.55 -8.17
N ALA A 112 -0.07 2.09 -7.04
CA ALA A 112 0.75 2.40 -5.86
C ALA A 112 -0.01 1.96 -4.60
N ALA A 113 0.12 0.67 -4.23
CA ALA A 113 -0.64 0.09 -3.13
C ALA A 113 0.19 0.07 -1.84
N TRP A 114 -0.21 0.85 -0.83
CA TRP A 114 0.43 1.00 0.50
C TRP A 114 1.91 1.39 0.44
N VAL A 115 2.32 2.18 -0.54
CA VAL A 115 3.72 2.61 -0.74
C VAL A 115 3.92 4.11 -0.62
N LEU A 116 2.94 4.95 -1.03
CA LEU A 116 3.15 6.41 -1.14
C LEU A 116 3.48 7.09 0.18
N PHE A 117 3.07 6.56 1.32
CA PHE A 117 3.45 7.08 2.64
C PHE A 117 4.90 6.74 3.05
N HIS A 118 5.61 5.94 2.24
CA HIS A 118 7.04 5.64 2.40
C HIS A 118 7.92 6.49 1.46
N VAL A 119 7.32 7.31 0.60
CA VAL A 119 8.05 8.11 -0.38
C VAL A 119 8.53 9.41 0.25
N ARG A 120 9.85 9.62 0.31
CA ARG A 120 10.47 10.78 0.96
C ARG A 120 10.12 12.11 0.28
N ASP A 121 10.26 12.18 -1.03
CA ASP A 121 9.81 13.30 -1.85
C ASP A 121 8.56 12.88 -2.62
N LEU A 122 7.42 12.96 -1.93
CA LEU A 122 6.15 12.55 -2.49
C LEU A 122 5.77 13.37 -3.73
N THR A 123 6.08 14.66 -3.76
CA THR A 123 5.82 15.53 -4.92
C THR A 123 6.58 15.02 -6.15
N ARG A 124 7.84 14.68 -5.98
CA ARG A 124 8.65 14.10 -7.06
C ARG A 124 8.13 12.73 -7.49
N GLY A 125 7.79 11.86 -6.53
CA GLY A 125 7.23 10.54 -6.84
C GLY A 125 5.91 10.62 -7.60
N LEU A 126 5.00 11.52 -7.20
CA LEU A 126 3.74 11.75 -7.91
C LEU A 126 3.98 12.35 -9.30
N GLY A 127 4.95 13.26 -9.46
CA GLY A 127 5.36 13.80 -10.76
C GLY A 127 5.90 12.72 -11.72
N GLU A 128 6.70 11.77 -11.22
CA GLU A 128 7.18 10.64 -12.01
C GLU A 128 6.04 9.70 -12.43
N LEU A 129 5.10 9.40 -11.50
CA LEU A 129 3.91 8.62 -11.81
C LEU A 129 3.03 9.31 -12.87
N GLU A 130 2.85 10.63 -12.75
CA GLU A 130 2.15 11.42 -13.76
C GLU A 130 2.89 11.38 -15.11
N ARG A 131 4.23 11.55 -15.12
CA ARG A 131 5.06 11.58 -16.34
C ARG A 131 4.94 10.29 -17.14
N VAL A 132 5.04 9.13 -16.47
CA VAL A 132 5.01 7.83 -17.13
C VAL A 132 3.62 7.40 -17.62
N LEU A 133 2.57 8.05 -17.11
CA LEU A 133 1.20 7.83 -17.57
C LEU A 133 0.94 8.57 -18.88
N ARG A 134 0.19 7.90 -19.79
CA ARG A 134 -0.35 8.52 -21.01
C ARG A 134 -1.36 9.60 -20.66
N PRO A 135 -1.61 10.57 -21.56
CA PRO A 135 -2.78 11.44 -21.44
C PRO A 135 -4.07 10.62 -21.22
N GLY A 136 -4.89 11.00 -20.24
CA GLY A 136 -6.05 10.23 -19.79
C GLY A 136 -5.75 8.94 -19.02
N GLY A 137 -4.46 8.62 -18.79
CA GLY A 137 -4.05 7.48 -17.97
C GLY A 137 -4.37 7.68 -16.49
N ARG A 138 -4.36 6.58 -15.71
CA ARG A 138 -4.84 6.59 -14.33
C ARG A 138 -3.79 6.10 -13.34
N LEU A 139 -3.67 6.80 -12.22
CA LEU A 139 -3.04 6.29 -11.00
C LEU A 139 -4.11 5.66 -10.10
N VAL A 140 -3.90 4.43 -9.66
CA VAL A 140 -4.67 3.76 -8.62
C VAL A 140 -3.80 3.65 -7.38
N ALA A 141 -4.10 4.43 -6.34
CA ALA A 141 -3.33 4.45 -5.10
C ALA A 141 -4.16 3.91 -3.94
N VAL A 142 -3.55 3.03 -3.13
CA VAL A 142 -4.20 2.47 -1.93
C VAL A 142 -3.45 2.92 -0.69
N THR A 143 -4.20 3.33 0.35
CA THR A 143 -3.63 3.74 1.64
C THR A 143 -4.62 3.45 2.78
N ASN A 144 -4.20 3.73 4.00
CA ASN A 144 -5.02 3.61 5.20
C ASN A 144 -5.60 4.97 5.61
N ASP A 145 -6.79 4.95 6.20
CA ASP A 145 -7.40 6.09 6.86
C ASP A 145 -6.81 6.27 8.29
N ALA A 146 -6.98 7.43 8.88
CA ALA A 146 -6.42 7.76 10.19
C ALA A 146 -6.95 6.88 11.33
N ASP A 147 -8.15 6.32 11.21
CA ASP A 147 -8.75 5.42 12.19
C ASP A 147 -8.58 3.90 11.87
N HIS A 148 -7.74 3.58 10.89
CA HIS A 148 -7.41 2.19 10.55
C HIS A 148 -6.79 1.46 11.75
N LEU A 149 -7.36 0.30 12.12
CA LEU A 149 -6.97 -0.54 13.27
C LEU A 149 -7.01 0.20 14.63
N PHE A 150 -7.93 1.16 14.79
CA PHE A 150 -8.01 1.99 15.99
C PHE A 150 -8.07 1.15 17.27
N GLU A 151 -8.97 0.18 17.36
CA GLU A 151 -9.22 -0.63 18.56
C GLU A 151 -8.01 -1.47 18.95
N MET A 152 -7.24 -1.95 17.96
CA MET A 152 -5.99 -2.66 18.21
C MET A 152 -4.95 -1.76 18.88
N PHE A 153 -4.75 -0.54 18.36
CA PHE A 153 -3.80 0.41 18.93
C PHE A 153 -4.25 0.92 20.30
N GLU A 154 -5.57 1.08 20.51
CA GLU A 154 -6.14 1.44 21.80
C GLU A 154 -5.87 0.34 22.84
N HIS A 155 -6.17 -0.91 22.51
CA HIS A 155 -5.92 -2.07 23.39
C HIS A 155 -4.42 -2.21 23.73
N ALA A 156 -3.55 -1.96 22.78
CA ALA A 156 -2.09 -2.00 22.97
C ALA A 156 -1.52 -0.75 23.66
N SER A 157 -2.34 0.22 24.08
CA SER A 157 -1.89 1.53 24.64
C SER A 157 -0.91 2.26 23.72
N ALA A 158 -1.06 2.10 22.40
CA ALA A 158 -0.15 2.61 21.38
C ALA A 158 -0.80 3.69 20.49
N LEU A 159 -1.93 4.30 20.90
CA LEU A 159 -2.66 5.30 20.11
C LEU A 159 -1.81 6.54 19.80
N GLU A 160 -1.01 7.00 20.77
CA GLU A 160 -0.14 8.17 20.59
C GLU A 160 0.99 7.91 19.55
N GLN A 161 1.24 6.66 19.22
CA GLN A 161 2.20 6.27 18.20
C GLN A 161 1.60 6.23 16.79
N ARG A 162 0.29 6.36 16.69
CA ARG A 162 -0.36 6.59 15.40
C ARG A 162 0.03 7.97 14.90
N TYR A 163 0.28 8.09 13.63
CA TYR A 163 0.69 9.34 12.99
C TYR A 163 -0.20 9.61 11.79
N GLU A 164 -0.29 10.87 11.44
CA GLU A 164 -0.79 11.23 10.13
C GLU A 164 0.13 10.64 9.07
N LEU A 165 -0.45 9.89 8.15
CA LEU A 165 0.32 9.35 7.04
C LEU A 165 0.72 10.49 6.10
N PRO A 166 1.98 10.55 5.63
CA PRO A 166 2.38 11.50 4.59
C PRO A 166 1.47 11.43 3.35
N PHE A 167 0.93 10.22 3.09
CA PHE A 167 -0.13 9.95 2.12
C PHE A 167 -1.17 9.06 2.77
N GLY A 168 -2.27 9.61 3.25
CA GLY A 168 -3.36 8.93 3.96
C GLY A 168 -4.71 9.15 3.27
N GLY A 169 -5.75 8.52 3.82
CA GLY A 169 -7.12 8.68 3.32
C GLY A 169 -7.65 10.10 3.43
N GLU A 170 -7.14 10.88 4.39
CA GLU A 170 -7.58 12.25 4.69
C GLU A 170 -6.94 13.29 3.76
N ASN A 171 -5.68 13.13 3.37
CA ASN A 171 -4.92 14.09 2.59
C ASN A 171 -4.63 13.66 1.15
N GLY A 172 -4.85 12.37 0.83
CA GLY A 172 -4.47 11.80 -0.47
C GLY A 172 -5.16 12.48 -1.64
N ALA A 173 -6.44 12.88 -1.52
CA ALA A 173 -7.16 13.55 -2.59
C ALA A 173 -6.55 14.92 -2.93
N ASP A 174 -6.19 15.72 -1.92
CA ASP A 174 -5.59 17.03 -2.10
C ASP A 174 -4.17 16.93 -2.70
N LEU A 175 -3.38 15.94 -2.25
CA LEU A 175 -2.05 15.68 -2.77
C LEU A 175 -2.10 15.26 -4.25
N LEU A 176 -2.99 14.33 -4.60
CA LEU A 176 -3.19 13.89 -5.98
C LEU A 176 -3.75 14.99 -6.87
N GLY A 177 -4.65 15.84 -6.36
CA GLY A 177 -5.25 16.95 -7.12
C GLY A 177 -4.26 18.01 -7.56
N ARG A 178 -3.01 17.99 -7.09
CA ARG A 178 -1.93 18.88 -7.55
C ARG A 178 -1.27 18.39 -8.85
N HIS A 179 -1.45 17.11 -9.18
CA HIS A 179 -0.84 16.44 -10.33
C HIS A 179 -1.88 15.92 -11.33
N PHE A 180 -3.08 15.56 -10.87
CA PHE A 180 -4.10 14.90 -11.67
C PHE A 180 -5.34 15.76 -11.83
N ALA A 181 -5.94 15.75 -13.02
CA ALA A 181 -7.09 16.56 -13.36
C ALA A 181 -8.37 16.13 -12.63
N ARG A 182 -8.48 14.86 -12.28
CA ARG A 182 -9.63 14.28 -11.56
C ARG A 182 -9.13 13.28 -10.54
N VAL A 183 -9.73 13.33 -9.34
CA VAL A 183 -9.45 12.37 -8.26
C VAL A 183 -10.78 11.87 -7.71
N GLU A 184 -10.95 10.56 -7.67
CA GLU A 184 -12.06 9.86 -7.04
C GLU A 184 -11.52 9.08 -5.84
N ARG A 185 -12.18 9.15 -4.68
CA ARG A 185 -11.89 8.33 -3.51
C ARG A 185 -12.96 7.26 -3.34
N ARG A 186 -12.54 6.01 -3.29
CA ARG A 186 -13.38 4.84 -2.96
C ARG A 186 -13.00 4.35 -1.57
N ALA A 187 -13.95 4.26 -0.66
CA ALA A 187 -13.72 3.72 0.68
C ALA A 187 -13.68 2.19 0.61
N ALA A 188 -12.79 1.58 1.39
CA ALA A 188 -12.79 0.15 1.70
C ALA A 188 -12.91 -0.02 3.22
N SER A 189 -14.08 -0.44 3.67
CA SER A 189 -14.44 -0.53 5.07
C SER A 189 -14.74 -1.97 5.47
N GLY A 190 -14.29 -2.37 6.65
CA GLY A 190 -14.53 -3.70 7.17
C GLY A 190 -14.03 -3.85 8.59
N THR A 191 -13.97 -5.10 9.05
CA THR A 191 -13.46 -5.46 10.37
C THR A 191 -12.48 -6.62 10.26
N VAL A 192 -11.64 -6.74 11.28
CA VAL A 192 -10.80 -7.91 11.56
C VAL A 192 -11.20 -8.42 12.95
N THR A 193 -11.46 -9.70 13.08
CA THR A 193 -11.71 -10.32 14.39
C THR A 193 -10.41 -10.93 14.91
N VAL A 194 -9.89 -10.38 16.00
CA VAL A 194 -8.66 -10.86 16.66
C VAL A 194 -9.06 -11.70 17.86
N ARG A 195 -8.65 -12.97 17.91
CA ARG A 195 -9.07 -13.92 18.95
C ARG A 195 -8.14 -13.97 20.15
N ASP A 196 -6.87 -13.62 19.97
CA ASP A 196 -5.89 -13.61 21.05
C ASP A 196 -4.86 -12.48 20.88
N ALA A 197 -4.21 -12.10 21.97
CA ALA A 197 -3.24 -11.01 21.98
C ALA A 197 -1.94 -11.33 21.21
N THR A 198 -1.70 -12.61 20.86
CA THR A 198 -0.49 -13.01 20.13
C THR A 198 -0.47 -12.40 18.74
N ALA A 199 -1.64 -12.34 18.06
CA ALA A 199 -1.77 -11.71 16.75
C ALA A 199 -1.48 -10.21 16.82
N ILE A 200 -1.95 -9.50 17.87
CA ILE A 200 -1.63 -8.08 18.10
C ILE A 200 -0.13 -7.90 18.33
N ARG A 201 0.49 -8.71 19.20
CA ARG A 201 1.93 -8.65 19.47
C ARG A 201 2.75 -8.91 18.22
N ALA A 202 2.35 -9.90 17.41
CA ALA A 202 3.03 -10.20 16.13
C ALA A 202 2.93 -9.03 15.15
N TYR A 203 1.74 -8.42 15.02
CA TYR A 203 1.53 -7.24 14.19
C TYR A 203 2.42 -6.07 14.64
N LEU A 204 2.43 -5.74 15.93
CA LEU A 204 3.23 -4.63 16.46
C LEU A 204 4.74 -4.88 16.26
N ARG A 205 5.23 -6.11 16.51
CA ARG A 205 6.63 -6.47 16.26
C ARG A 205 7.01 -6.40 14.78
N SER A 206 6.05 -6.48 13.87
CA SER A 206 6.29 -6.40 12.42
C SER A 206 6.73 -5.02 11.94
N ALA A 207 6.61 -4.00 12.78
CA ALA A 207 7.03 -2.64 12.47
C ALA A 207 7.90 -2.09 13.61
N GLU A 208 9.14 -1.69 13.30
CA GLU A 208 10.15 -1.21 14.25
C GLU A 208 9.59 -0.16 15.24
N ARG A 209 8.74 0.74 14.74
CA ARG A 209 8.10 1.79 15.55
C ARG A 209 7.17 1.24 16.64
N PHE A 210 6.42 0.19 16.35
CA PHE A 210 5.43 -0.37 17.24
C PHE A 210 5.96 -1.53 18.09
N ALA A 211 7.10 -2.10 17.72
CA ALA A 211 7.70 -3.24 18.42
C ALA A 211 7.86 -3.05 19.94
N PRO A 212 8.21 -1.84 20.47
CA PRO A 212 8.32 -1.63 21.91
C PRO A 212 7.00 -1.82 22.68
N PHE A 213 5.86 -1.68 22.02
CA PHE A 213 4.53 -1.83 22.66
C PHE A 213 4.05 -3.28 22.71
N ALA A 214 4.68 -4.17 21.94
CA ALA A 214 4.23 -5.55 21.81
C ALA A 214 4.22 -6.34 23.14
N GLU A 215 5.24 -6.14 23.98
CA GLU A 215 5.36 -6.86 25.26
C GLU A 215 4.34 -6.41 26.29
N GLY A 216 3.85 -5.18 26.19
CA GLY A 216 2.85 -4.60 27.09
C GLY A 216 1.39 -4.90 26.72
N VAL A 217 1.14 -5.60 25.63
CA VAL A 217 -0.24 -5.90 25.17
C VAL A 217 -0.94 -6.81 26.16
N PRO A 218 -2.08 -6.38 26.78
CA PRO A 218 -2.86 -7.23 27.70
C PRO A 218 -3.43 -8.44 26.97
N GLU A 219 -3.78 -9.48 27.73
CA GLU A 219 -4.59 -10.58 27.19
C GLU A 219 -6.01 -10.08 26.87
N LEU A 220 -6.66 -10.74 25.91
CA LEU A 220 -8.04 -10.42 25.54
C LEU A 220 -9.01 -11.21 26.42
N ASP A 221 -10.03 -10.56 26.95
CA ASP A 221 -11.14 -11.20 27.69
C ASP A 221 -12.14 -11.90 26.74
N GLY A 222 -11.98 -11.71 25.43
CA GLY A 222 -12.79 -12.25 24.35
C GLY A 222 -12.32 -11.72 23.00
N PRO A 223 -12.96 -12.10 21.89
CA PRO A 223 -12.58 -11.61 20.57
C PRO A 223 -12.66 -10.08 20.47
N LEU A 224 -11.59 -9.44 20.01
CA LEU A 224 -11.55 -8.00 19.73
C LEU A 224 -11.92 -7.78 18.26
N VAL A 225 -12.98 -7.00 18.02
CA VAL A 225 -13.35 -6.57 16.68
C VAL A 225 -12.66 -5.25 16.38
N VAL A 226 -11.80 -5.27 15.37
CA VAL A 226 -10.95 -4.14 14.98
C VAL A 226 -11.43 -3.61 13.63
N ARG A 227 -11.71 -2.30 13.54
CA ARG A 227 -12.12 -1.68 12.27
C ARG A 227 -10.97 -1.62 11.28
N ARG A 228 -11.28 -1.92 10.04
CA ARG A 228 -10.40 -1.74 8.90
C ARG A 228 -10.93 -0.59 8.05
N ARG A 229 -10.13 0.45 7.90
CA ARG A 229 -10.46 1.66 7.14
C ARG A 229 -9.35 1.97 6.16
N GLN A 230 -9.66 1.89 4.87
CA GLN A 230 -8.71 2.09 3.79
C GLN A 230 -9.34 2.93 2.68
N ALA A 231 -8.51 3.63 1.94
CA ALA A 231 -8.92 4.43 0.80
C ALA A 231 -8.23 3.94 -0.47
N VAL A 232 -9.01 3.83 -1.54
CA VAL A 232 -8.50 3.63 -2.90
C VAL A 232 -8.77 4.91 -3.67
N PHE A 233 -7.72 5.57 -4.12
CA PHE A 233 -7.81 6.74 -4.98
C PHE A 233 -7.64 6.33 -6.43
N VAL A 234 -8.50 6.87 -7.30
CA VAL A 234 -8.38 6.78 -8.75
C VAL A 234 -8.17 8.19 -9.27
N ALA A 235 -6.94 8.49 -9.71
CA ALA A 235 -6.55 9.80 -10.17
C ALA A 235 -6.24 9.77 -11.67
N GLU A 236 -6.88 10.65 -12.47
CA GLU A 236 -6.79 10.67 -13.92
C GLU A 236 -5.93 11.85 -14.38
N LYS A 237 -4.93 11.54 -15.21
CA LYS A 237 -4.07 12.54 -15.87
C LYS A 237 -4.88 13.29 -16.92
N ALA A 238 -4.62 14.59 -17.08
CA ALA A 238 -5.22 15.39 -18.16
C ALA A 238 -4.99 14.74 -19.54
N SER A 239 -5.98 14.89 -20.42
CA SER A 239 -5.96 14.39 -21.81
C SER A 239 -5.05 15.22 -22.69
#